data_ea7e8ae10d58cda4027bd2e8edcfecfe
#
_entry.id   ea7e8ae10d58cda4027bd2e8edcfecfe
#
_cell.length_a   1.000
_cell.length_b   1.000
_cell.length_c   1.000
_cell.angle_alpha   90.00
_cell.angle_beta   90.00
_cell.angle_gamma   90.00
#
_symmetry.space_group_name_H-M   'P 1'
#
loop_
_entity.id
_entity.type
_entity.pdbx_description
1 polymer ?
#
loop_
_entity_poly.entity_id
_entity_poly.type
_entity_poly.pdbx_seq_one_letter_code
_entity_poly.pdbx_strand_id
1 'polypeptide(L)'
;LQVIDKDGNVVEEWVSSKEEHVIYGLPEGSYTLHEELAPYEDGYVSASDVMFEVKEDGSVTKVEMKDEYSKVEISKTDLTTGKELEGAKLQIIRKDGTVLEEWITDGKPHSVEKLPVNEELTLREITAPDGYEIAEDVTFTLKDTMEVQKVEMKDARTPEKTTEKTNAPKTGDNQKIWAFVLLALASAGTATGVTVYRRKKSKMTDNKKETEEK
;
A
#
# COMPACT_ATOMS: atom_id res chain seq x y z
N LEU A 1 1.69 19.74 -20.85
CA LEU A 1 1.29 21.09 -20.48
C LEU A 1 0.40 21.69 -21.56
N GLN A 2 -0.52 22.54 -21.15
CA GLN A 2 -1.44 23.26 -22.04
C GLN A 2 -1.45 24.74 -21.69
N VAL A 3 -1.57 25.59 -22.72
CA VAL A 3 -1.95 27.00 -22.57
C VAL A 3 -3.41 27.14 -22.97
N ILE A 4 -4.20 27.69 -22.08
CA ILE A 4 -5.65 27.83 -22.21
C ILE A 4 -5.99 29.33 -22.23
N ASP A 5 -6.82 29.74 -23.19
CA ASP A 5 -7.29 31.12 -23.28
C ASP A 5 -8.42 31.41 -22.26
N LYS A 6 -8.84 32.69 -22.20
CA LYS A 6 -9.93 33.14 -21.31
C LYS A 6 -11.29 32.48 -21.59
N ASP A 7 -11.49 31.91 -22.77
CA ASP A 7 -12.73 31.28 -23.21
C ASP A 7 -12.69 29.73 -22.96
N GLY A 8 -11.57 29.22 -22.40
CA GLY A 8 -11.36 27.80 -22.09
C GLY A 8 -10.84 26.96 -23.26
N ASN A 9 -10.39 27.59 -24.37
CA ASN A 9 -9.82 26.85 -25.49
C ASN A 9 -8.33 26.59 -25.26
N VAL A 10 -7.89 25.38 -25.55
CA VAL A 10 -6.47 25.04 -25.59
C VAL A 10 -5.86 25.68 -26.85
N VAL A 11 -4.93 26.58 -26.65
CA VAL A 11 -4.24 27.31 -27.75
C VAL A 11 -2.87 26.73 -28.08
N GLU A 12 -2.26 26.04 -27.14
CA GLU A 12 -0.99 25.33 -27.30
C GLU A 12 -0.94 24.12 -26.36
N GLU A 13 -0.33 23.03 -26.81
CA GLU A 13 -0.11 21.81 -26.02
C GLU A 13 1.25 21.20 -26.35
N TRP A 14 2.00 20.76 -25.32
CA TRP A 14 3.31 20.11 -25.50
C TRP A 14 3.67 19.20 -24.31
N VAL A 15 4.64 18.34 -24.53
CA VAL A 15 5.29 17.57 -23.45
C VAL A 15 6.52 18.34 -22.97
N SER A 16 6.62 18.59 -21.67
CA SER A 16 7.75 19.30 -21.07
C SER A 16 9.07 18.55 -21.28
N SER A 17 10.15 19.30 -21.37
CA SER A 17 11.52 18.80 -21.53
C SER A 17 12.47 19.63 -20.66
N LYS A 18 13.79 19.37 -20.78
CA LYS A 18 14.81 20.19 -20.11
C LYS A 18 14.99 21.57 -20.73
N GLU A 19 14.45 21.77 -21.93
CA GLU A 19 14.53 23.03 -22.69
C GLU A 19 13.28 23.87 -22.40
N GLU A 20 13.43 25.19 -22.34
CA GLU A 20 12.28 26.11 -22.28
C GLU A 20 11.43 25.96 -23.53
N HIS A 21 10.09 25.84 -23.36
CA HIS A 21 9.16 25.90 -24.48
C HIS A 21 8.82 27.36 -24.80
N VAL A 22 8.93 27.76 -26.06
CA VAL A 22 8.69 29.15 -26.52
C VAL A 22 7.52 29.17 -27.46
N ILE A 23 6.48 29.91 -27.08
CA ILE A 23 5.28 30.12 -27.89
C ILE A 23 5.36 31.50 -28.57
N TYR A 24 5.12 31.54 -29.87
CA TYR A 24 5.14 32.77 -30.65
C TYR A 24 3.74 33.12 -31.14
N GLY A 25 3.45 34.43 -31.18
CA GLY A 25 2.23 34.95 -31.84
C GLY A 25 0.96 34.77 -31.02
N LEU A 26 1.05 34.52 -29.67
CA LEU A 26 -0.12 34.61 -28.83
C LEU A 26 -0.66 36.03 -28.85
N PRO A 27 -1.98 36.26 -29.13
CA PRO A 27 -2.63 37.56 -28.98
C PRO A 27 -2.49 38.11 -27.56
N GLU A 28 -2.62 39.45 -27.42
CA GLU A 28 -2.75 40.02 -26.08
C GLU A 28 -3.94 39.42 -25.33
N GLY A 29 -3.79 39.17 -24.02
CA GLY A 29 -4.85 38.64 -23.22
C GLY A 29 -4.36 37.84 -22.03
N SER A 30 -5.33 37.33 -21.25
CA SER A 30 -5.10 36.46 -20.09
C SER A 30 -5.14 35.01 -20.53
N TYR A 31 -4.20 34.24 -20.02
CA TYR A 31 -4.02 32.81 -20.29
C TYR A 31 -3.77 32.05 -19.01
N THR A 32 -3.99 30.74 -19.06
CA THR A 32 -3.66 29.81 -17.98
C THR A 32 -2.69 28.77 -18.52
N LEU A 33 -1.56 28.59 -17.84
CA LEU A 33 -0.72 27.42 -18.01
C LEU A 33 -1.26 26.31 -17.09
N HIS A 34 -1.64 25.20 -17.70
CA HIS A 34 -2.26 24.04 -17.06
C HIS A 34 -1.41 22.80 -17.27
N GLU A 35 -1.30 21.96 -16.24
CA GLU A 35 -0.70 20.65 -16.34
C GLU A 35 -1.78 19.58 -16.49
N GLU A 36 -1.88 19.00 -17.68
CA GLU A 36 -2.82 17.91 -17.95
C GLU A 36 -2.40 16.58 -17.31
N LEU A 37 -1.10 16.28 -17.33
CA LEU A 37 -0.51 15.06 -16.79
C LEU A 37 0.84 15.33 -16.13
N ALA A 38 0.92 15.10 -14.82
CA ALA A 38 2.18 15.06 -14.11
C ALA A 38 2.88 13.70 -14.31
N PRO A 39 4.20 13.59 -14.09
CA PRO A 39 4.92 12.32 -14.12
C PRO A 39 4.63 11.48 -12.86
N TYR A 40 3.43 10.92 -12.76
CA TYR A 40 2.90 10.17 -11.62
C TYR A 40 3.74 8.97 -11.21
N GLU A 41 4.36 8.27 -12.17
CA GLU A 41 5.24 7.12 -11.90
C GLU A 41 6.49 7.53 -11.13
N ASP A 42 6.93 8.77 -11.31
CA ASP A 42 8.08 9.37 -10.61
C ASP A 42 7.68 10.06 -9.29
N GLY A 43 6.41 9.95 -8.90
CA GLY A 43 5.90 10.46 -7.63
C GLY A 43 5.62 11.95 -7.60
N TYR A 44 5.46 12.59 -8.75
CA TYR A 44 4.98 13.96 -8.82
C TYR A 44 3.44 14.01 -8.77
N VAL A 45 2.91 15.14 -8.32
CA VAL A 45 1.48 15.48 -8.36
C VAL A 45 1.28 16.67 -9.26
N SER A 46 0.10 16.77 -9.87
CA SER A 46 -0.20 17.86 -10.80
C SER A 46 -0.01 19.23 -10.14
N ALA A 47 0.69 20.10 -10.85
CA ALA A 47 0.90 21.48 -10.43
C ALA A 47 -0.41 22.28 -10.46
N SER A 48 -0.49 23.30 -9.61
CA SER A 48 -1.58 24.27 -9.69
C SER A 48 -1.46 25.12 -10.95
N ASP A 49 -2.60 25.46 -11.53
CA ASP A 49 -2.69 26.35 -12.68
C ASP A 49 -1.97 27.69 -12.42
N VAL A 50 -1.26 28.18 -13.44
CA VAL A 50 -0.57 29.47 -13.39
C VAL A 50 -1.19 30.42 -14.39
N MET A 51 -1.86 31.48 -13.91
CA MET A 51 -2.40 32.54 -14.78
C MET A 51 -1.30 33.52 -15.16
N PHE A 52 -1.31 33.95 -16.43
CA PHE A 52 -0.38 34.93 -16.93
C PHE A 52 -1.05 35.85 -17.99
N GLU A 53 -0.42 36.99 -18.28
CA GLU A 53 -0.90 37.94 -19.29
C GLU A 53 0.13 38.11 -20.40
N VAL A 54 -0.32 38.12 -21.64
CA VAL A 54 0.41 38.53 -22.81
C VAL A 54 0.06 39.98 -23.14
N LYS A 55 1.09 40.82 -23.30
CA LYS A 55 0.96 42.26 -23.54
C LYS A 55 1.17 42.59 -25.02
N GLU A 56 0.47 43.62 -25.49
CA GLU A 56 0.59 44.12 -26.87
C GLU A 56 1.97 44.72 -27.17
N ASP A 57 2.77 45.08 -26.16
CA ASP A 57 4.05 45.76 -26.31
C ASP A 57 5.19 44.88 -26.87
N GLY A 58 4.91 43.63 -27.18
CA GLY A 58 5.88 42.65 -27.70
C GLY A 58 6.90 42.17 -26.69
N SER A 59 6.70 42.46 -25.39
CA SER A 59 7.55 41.94 -24.31
C SER A 59 7.37 40.43 -24.17
N VAL A 60 8.45 39.73 -23.78
CA VAL A 60 8.41 38.29 -23.49
C VAL A 60 7.88 38.09 -22.07
N THR A 61 6.74 37.39 -21.95
CA THR A 61 6.24 36.93 -20.65
C THR A 61 6.88 35.59 -20.31
N LYS A 62 7.59 35.52 -19.17
CA LYS A 62 8.12 34.25 -18.63
C LYS A 62 7.14 33.68 -17.62
N VAL A 63 6.83 32.41 -17.76
CA VAL A 63 5.97 31.66 -16.85
C VAL A 63 6.71 30.43 -16.38
N GLU A 64 6.65 30.14 -15.10
CA GLU A 64 7.26 28.96 -14.50
C GLU A 64 6.19 28.18 -13.75
N MET A 65 6.12 26.87 -13.99
CA MET A 65 5.28 25.94 -13.26
C MET A 65 6.22 24.97 -12.50
N LYS A 66 5.85 24.63 -11.28
CA LYS A 66 6.65 23.72 -10.43
C LYS A 66 5.78 22.61 -9.93
N ASP A 67 6.22 21.39 -10.17
CA ASP A 67 5.60 20.20 -9.64
C ASP A 67 6.08 19.95 -8.22
N GLU A 68 5.18 19.43 -7.40
CA GLU A 68 5.51 18.92 -6.07
C GLU A 68 5.50 17.39 -6.05
N TYR A 69 6.10 16.81 -5.01
CA TYR A 69 6.03 15.38 -4.79
C TYR A 69 4.76 14.98 -4.02
N SER A 70 4.30 13.77 -4.26
CA SER A 70 3.31 13.12 -3.40
C SER A 70 3.86 13.01 -1.97
N LYS A 71 2.98 13.14 -0.97
CA LYS A 71 3.34 13.10 0.45
C LYS A 71 2.40 12.17 1.18
N VAL A 72 2.95 11.24 1.97
CA VAL A 72 2.17 10.33 2.80
C VAL A 72 2.79 10.17 4.18
N GLU A 73 1.94 10.15 5.21
CA GLU A 73 2.29 9.72 6.57
C GLU A 73 1.80 8.31 6.82
N ILE A 74 2.69 7.43 7.23
CA ILE A 74 2.41 6.04 7.57
C ILE A 74 2.44 5.89 9.09
N SER A 75 1.31 5.51 9.69
CA SER A 75 1.18 5.21 11.11
C SER A 75 1.15 3.70 11.33
N LYS A 76 1.95 3.23 12.31
CA LYS A 76 1.96 1.86 12.79
C LYS A 76 1.46 1.84 14.23
N THR A 77 0.23 1.37 14.47
CA THR A 77 -0.45 1.56 15.77
C THR A 77 -0.89 0.26 16.42
N ASP A 78 -0.97 0.26 17.76
CA ASP A 78 -1.62 -0.78 18.55
C ASP A 78 -3.13 -0.75 18.29
N LEU A 79 -3.69 -1.86 17.86
CA LEU A 79 -5.12 -2.00 17.50
C LEU A 79 -6.08 -1.58 18.63
N THR A 80 -5.67 -1.79 19.89
CA THR A 80 -6.51 -1.53 21.07
C THR A 80 -6.38 -0.10 21.57
N THR A 81 -5.16 0.43 21.60
CA THR A 81 -4.87 1.73 22.23
C THR A 81 -4.72 2.87 21.25
N GLY A 82 -4.51 2.57 19.96
CA GLY A 82 -4.21 3.56 18.93
C GLY A 82 -2.85 4.26 19.08
N LYS A 83 -1.98 3.75 19.96
CA LYS A 83 -0.64 4.33 20.14
C LYS A 83 0.30 3.84 19.06
N GLU A 84 1.16 4.74 18.58
CA GLU A 84 2.25 4.39 17.68
C GLU A 84 3.16 3.32 18.29
N LEU A 85 3.61 2.40 17.44
CA LEU A 85 4.47 1.28 17.80
C LEU A 85 5.89 1.50 17.28
N GLU A 86 6.87 1.11 18.10
CA GLU A 86 8.29 1.13 17.78
C GLU A 86 8.78 -0.30 17.50
N GLY A 87 9.73 -0.45 16.55
CA GLY A 87 10.43 -1.71 16.29
C GLY A 87 9.79 -2.59 15.22
N ALA A 88 8.70 -2.17 14.57
CA ALA A 88 8.18 -2.86 13.39
C ALA A 88 9.08 -2.58 12.18
N LYS A 89 9.39 -3.60 11.39
CA LYS A 89 10.04 -3.43 10.08
C LYS A 89 8.99 -3.43 8.99
N LEU A 90 8.85 -2.30 8.28
CA LEU A 90 7.85 -2.08 7.24
C LEU A 90 8.48 -1.88 5.87
N GLN A 91 7.74 -2.22 4.83
CA GLN A 91 8.06 -1.94 3.43
C GLN A 91 6.85 -1.38 2.70
N ILE A 92 7.09 -0.44 1.78
CA ILE A 92 6.14 -0.07 0.73
C ILE A 92 6.62 -0.75 -0.55
N ILE A 93 5.75 -1.53 -1.18
CA ILE A 93 6.07 -2.32 -2.36
C ILE A 93 5.07 -2.09 -3.49
N ARG A 94 5.55 -2.17 -4.73
CA ARG A 94 4.72 -2.23 -5.94
C ARG A 94 4.09 -3.62 -6.09
N LYS A 95 3.13 -3.73 -6.99
CA LYS A 95 2.46 -5.00 -7.33
C LYS A 95 3.43 -6.08 -7.88
N ASP A 96 4.50 -5.67 -8.52
CA ASP A 96 5.55 -6.56 -9.03
C ASP A 96 6.55 -7.03 -7.95
N GLY A 97 6.40 -6.52 -6.71
CA GLY A 97 7.28 -6.81 -5.58
C GLY A 97 8.47 -5.85 -5.43
N THR A 98 8.60 -4.85 -6.28
CA THR A 98 9.65 -3.82 -6.15
C THR A 98 9.46 -3.06 -4.85
N VAL A 99 10.50 -3.02 -4.00
CA VAL A 99 10.51 -2.26 -2.75
C VAL A 99 10.84 -0.80 -3.07
N LEU A 100 9.92 0.10 -2.70
CA LEU A 100 10.07 1.55 -2.88
C LEU A 100 10.63 2.21 -1.62
N GLU A 101 10.23 1.75 -0.43
CA GLU A 101 10.66 2.26 0.86
C GLU A 101 10.76 1.12 1.87
N GLU A 102 11.75 1.17 2.77
CA GLU A 102 11.91 0.22 3.89
C GLU A 102 12.44 0.94 5.12
N TRP A 103 11.80 0.75 6.28
CA TRP A 103 12.21 1.38 7.54
C TRP A 103 11.84 0.55 8.77
N ILE A 104 12.34 0.96 9.92
CA ILE A 104 11.94 0.46 11.24
C ILE A 104 11.20 1.60 11.95
N THR A 105 10.01 1.30 12.50
CA THR A 105 9.20 2.29 13.21
C THR A 105 9.87 2.74 14.50
N ASP A 106 9.74 4.02 14.84
CA ASP A 106 10.35 4.68 16.00
C ASP A 106 9.32 5.23 17.00
N GLY A 107 8.06 4.77 16.90
CA GLY A 107 6.97 5.24 17.74
C GLY A 107 6.36 6.56 17.30
N LYS A 108 6.57 6.95 16.04
CA LYS A 108 5.95 8.11 15.38
C LYS A 108 5.51 7.75 13.97
N PRO A 109 4.60 8.55 13.36
CA PRO A 109 4.30 8.42 11.94
C PRO A 109 5.57 8.61 11.09
N HIS A 110 5.75 7.75 10.10
CA HIS A 110 6.84 7.85 9.12
C HIS A 110 6.36 8.63 7.89
N SER A 111 7.08 9.69 7.52
CA SER A 111 6.77 10.50 6.35
C SER A 111 7.56 10.01 5.15
N VAL A 112 6.86 9.75 4.06
CA VAL A 112 7.46 9.37 2.78
C VAL A 112 7.00 10.36 1.71
N GLU A 113 7.93 10.76 0.85
CA GLU A 113 7.66 11.60 -0.31
C GLU A 113 8.02 10.85 -1.59
N LYS A 114 7.47 11.31 -2.71
CA LYS A 114 7.87 10.82 -4.02
C LYS A 114 7.49 9.35 -4.28
N LEU A 115 6.34 8.91 -3.74
CA LEU A 115 5.75 7.63 -4.12
C LEU A 115 4.86 7.79 -5.36
N PRO A 116 4.75 6.75 -6.22
CA PRO A 116 3.87 6.79 -7.38
C PRO A 116 2.43 7.17 -7.03
N VAL A 117 1.84 8.00 -7.87
CA VAL A 117 0.45 8.48 -7.77
C VAL A 117 -0.44 7.65 -8.68
N ASN A 118 -1.70 7.42 -8.28
CA ASN A 118 -2.67 6.62 -9.02
C ASN A 118 -2.26 5.16 -9.27
N GLU A 119 -1.21 4.66 -8.59
CA GLU A 119 -0.78 3.27 -8.59
C GLU A 119 -1.17 2.58 -7.27
N GLU A 120 -1.60 1.31 -7.35
CA GLU A 120 -1.85 0.50 -6.15
C GLU A 120 -0.53 0.05 -5.53
N LEU A 121 -0.29 0.48 -4.31
CA LEU A 121 0.87 0.13 -3.48
C LEU A 121 0.43 -0.74 -2.31
N THR A 122 1.37 -1.50 -1.76
CA THR A 122 1.15 -2.35 -0.58
C THR A 122 2.11 -1.95 0.53
N LEU A 123 1.56 -1.63 1.70
CA LEU A 123 2.32 -1.54 2.95
C LEU A 123 2.36 -2.93 3.57
N ARG A 124 3.55 -3.47 3.77
CA ARG A 124 3.81 -4.81 4.32
C ARG A 124 4.64 -4.74 5.57
N GLU A 125 4.27 -5.52 6.57
CA GLU A 125 5.07 -5.74 7.74
C GLU A 125 5.95 -6.98 7.57
N ILE A 126 7.27 -6.78 7.70
CA ILE A 126 8.27 -7.86 7.61
C ILE A 126 8.53 -8.45 9.00
N THR A 127 8.51 -7.61 10.02
CA THR A 127 8.73 -8.02 11.41
C THR A 127 7.86 -7.16 12.32
N ALA A 128 7.05 -7.80 13.14
CA ALA A 128 6.24 -7.10 14.14
C ALA A 128 7.09 -6.69 15.35
N PRO A 129 6.67 -5.69 16.13
CA PRO A 129 7.26 -5.35 17.41
C PRO A 129 7.10 -6.49 18.42
N ASP A 130 7.96 -6.52 19.43
CA ASP A 130 7.88 -7.50 20.51
C ASP A 130 6.50 -7.49 21.19
N GLY A 131 5.87 -8.65 21.27
CA GLY A 131 4.55 -8.83 21.89
C GLY A 131 3.37 -8.54 20.95
N TYR A 132 3.61 -8.41 19.65
CA TYR A 132 2.58 -8.22 18.63
C TYR A 132 2.63 -9.34 17.58
N GLU A 133 1.52 -9.54 16.90
CA GLU A 133 1.40 -10.40 15.73
C GLU A 133 1.67 -9.59 14.46
N ILE A 134 2.26 -10.21 13.44
CA ILE A 134 2.45 -9.56 12.13
C ILE A 134 1.08 -9.19 11.56
N ALA A 135 0.91 -7.92 11.16
CA ALA A 135 -0.30 -7.44 10.53
C ALA A 135 -0.47 -7.98 9.11
N GLU A 136 -1.71 -8.02 8.65
CA GLU A 136 -2.01 -8.23 7.22
C GLU A 136 -1.54 -7.03 6.38
N ASP A 137 -1.21 -7.31 5.11
CA ASP A 137 -0.85 -6.28 4.14
C ASP A 137 -1.98 -5.23 3.99
N VAL A 138 -1.62 -3.96 3.92
CA VAL A 138 -2.54 -2.84 3.65
C VAL A 138 -2.29 -2.32 2.24
N THR A 139 -3.27 -2.45 1.35
CA THR A 139 -3.20 -1.84 0.01
C THR A 139 -3.72 -0.41 0.04
N PHE A 140 -3.05 0.48 -0.67
CA PHE A 140 -3.44 1.89 -0.78
C PHE A 140 -3.04 2.46 -2.14
N THR A 141 -3.67 3.57 -2.51
CA THR A 141 -3.36 4.33 -3.72
C THR A 141 -3.28 5.80 -3.35
N LEU A 142 -2.17 6.46 -3.69
CA LEU A 142 -2.04 7.90 -3.51
C LEU A 142 -2.83 8.63 -4.58
N LYS A 143 -3.58 9.64 -4.17
CA LYS A 143 -4.31 10.52 -5.06
C LYS A 143 -3.40 11.64 -5.55
N ASP A 144 -3.73 12.19 -6.69
CA ASP A 144 -3.13 13.40 -7.23
C ASP A 144 -3.54 14.61 -6.39
N THR A 145 -2.71 14.94 -5.39
CA THR A 145 -2.91 16.09 -4.49
C THR A 145 -1.61 16.44 -3.79
N MET A 146 -1.40 17.73 -3.54
CA MET A 146 -0.26 18.26 -2.77
C MET A 146 -0.42 18.05 -1.26
N GLU A 147 -1.61 17.64 -0.81
CA GLU A 147 -1.89 17.40 0.61
C GLU A 147 -1.22 16.12 1.10
N VAL A 148 -0.83 16.10 2.39
CA VAL A 148 -0.31 14.91 3.05
C VAL A 148 -1.43 13.89 3.22
N GLN A 149 -1.28 12.73 2.58
CA GLN A 149 -2.21 11.61 2.71
C GLN A 149 -1.81 10.73 3.88
N LYS A 150 -2.73 9.92 4.41
CA LYS A 150 -2.47 9.09 5.60
C LYS A 150 -2.82 7.64 5.35
N VAL A 151 -1.92 6.76 5.79
CA VAL A 151 -2.11 5.31 5.76
C VAL A 151 -1.81 4.77 7.16
N GLU A 152 -2.66 3.89 7.68
CA GLU A 152 -2.49 3.29 9.00
C GLU A 152 -2.46 1.77 8.90
N MET A 153 -1.50 1.15 9.59
CA MET A 153 -1.43 -0.29 9.81
C MET A 153 -1.51 -0.58 11.30
N LYS A 154 -2.36 -1.55 11.68
CA LYS A 154 -2.66 -1.86 13.09
C LYS A 154 -2.20 -3.26 13.46
N ASP A 155 -1.53 -3.39 14.61
CA ASP A 155 -1.12 -4.65 15.18
C ASP A 155 -1.99 -5.09 16.34
N ALA A 156 -2.34 -6.36 16.33
CA ALA A 156 -2.91 -7.04 17.49
C ALA A 156 -1.80 -7.56 18.40
N ARG A 157 -2.02 -7.45 19.71
CA ARG A 157 -1.11 -8.07 20.70
C ARG A 157 -1.18 -9.58 20.61
N THR A 158 -0.02 -10.24 20.70
CA THR A 158 0.01 -11.70 20.89
C THR A 158 -0.73 -12.07 22.17
N PRO A 159 -1.65 -13.06 22.11
CA PRO A 159 -2.33 -13.52 23.31
C PRO A 159 -1.32 -14.00 24.36
N GLU A 160 -1.40 -13.46 25.58
CA GLU A 160 -0.64 -14.01 26.69
C GLU A 160 -1.00 -15.49 26.85
N LYS A 161 -0.03 -16.40 26.73
CA LYS A 161 -0.21 -17.77 27.17
C LYS A 161 -0.48 -17.72 28.67
N THR A 162 -1.76 -17.73 29.04
CA THR A 162 -2.17 -17.96 30.42
C THR A 162 -1.67 -19.36 30.78
N THR A 163 -0.47 -19.44 31.34
CA THR A 163 -0.08 -20.63 32.11
C THR A 163 -0.97 -20.60 33.34
N GLU A 164 -2.17 -21.17 33.21
CA GLU A 164 -2.92 -21.56 34.40
C GLU A 164 -1.96 -22.44 35.25
N LYS A 165 -1.40 -21.83 36.28
CA LYS A 165 -0.92 -22.60 37.41
C LYS A 165 -2.17 -23.24 38.01
N THR A 166 -2.57 -24.39 37.46
CA THR A 166 -3.49 -25.27 38.13
C THR A 166 -2.84 -25.66 39.45
N ASN A 167 -3.15 -24.91 40.50
CA ASN A 167 -3.05 -25.43 41.86
C ASN A 167 -4.09 -26.54 41.94
N ALA A 168 -3.73 -27.68 41.37
CA ALA A 168 -4.52 -28.89 41.56
C ALA A 168 -4.52 -29.20 43.07
N PRO A 169 -5.70 -29.31 43.70
CA PRO A 169 -5.76 -29.82 45.08
C PRO A 169 -5.21 -31.23 45.05
N LYS A 170 -4.23 -31.50 45.92
CA LYS A 170 -3.71 -32.85 46.17
C LYS A 170 -4.81 -33.70 46.76
N THR A 171 -5.69 -34.26 45.97
CA THR A 171 -6.50 -35.41 46.31
C THR A 171 -5.82 -36.63 45.68
N GLY A 172 -5.25 -37.47 46.52
CA GLY A 172 -4.63 -38.72 46.08
C GLY A 172 -5.67 -39.68 45.51
N ASP A 173 -5.69 -39.79 44.21
CA ASP A 173 -6.22 -40.97 43.54
C ASP A 173 -5.49 -41.14 42.19
N ASN A 174 -4.54 -42.05 42.19
CA ASN A 174 -3.68 -42.37 41.05
C ASN A 174 -4.31 -43.44 40.17
N GLN A 175 -5.53 -43.24 39.68
CA GLN A 175 -6.04 -44.16 38.66
C GLN A 175 -6.89 -43.47 37.58
N LYS A 176 -6.44 -43.64 36.35
CA LYS A 176 -7.23 -43.47 35.09
C LYS A 176 -7.24 -42.09 34.37
N ILE A 177 -6.21 -41.28 34.45
CA ILE A 177 -6.12 -40.06 33.58
C ILE A 177 -5.67 -40.42 32.16
N TRP A 178 -4.98 -41.53 31.95
CA TRP A 178 -4.46 -41.93 30.62
C TRP A 178 -5.54 -42.29 29.59
N ALA A 179 -6.76 -42.66 30.04
CA ALA A 179 -7.84 -43.03 29.12
C ALA A 179 -8.46 -41.85 28.37
N PHE A 180 -8.43 -40.63 28.92
CA PHE A 180 -9.05 -39.46 28.32
C PHE A 180 -8.12 -38.67 27.35
N VAL A 181 -6.80 -38.78 27.57
CA VAL A 181 -5.83 -38.13 26.65
C VAL A 181 -5.76 -38.82 25.31
N LEU A 182 -5.99 -40.14 25.25
CA LEU A 182 -6.02 -40.89 23.99
C LEU A 182 -7.31 -40.66 23.18
N LEU A 183 -8.41 -40.25 23.81
CA LEU A 183 -9.66 -39.98 23.10
C LEU A 183 -9.67 -38.60 22.38
N ALA A 184 -8.95 -37.61 22.93
CA ALA A 184 -8.83 -36.28 22.32
C ALA A 184 -7.93 -36.27 21.09
N LEU A 185 -6.93 -37.15 21.01
CA LEU A 185 -6.05 -37.27 19.82
C LEU A 185 -6.69 -38.06 18.68
N ALA A 186 -7.71 -38.89 18.94
CA ALA A 186 -8.40 -39.62 17.88
C ALA A 186 -9.39 -38.77 17.09
N SER A 187 -9.90 -37.65 17.63
CA SER A 187 -10.84 -36.76 16.93
C SER A 187 -10.18 -35.74 15.98
N ALA A 188 -8.90 -35.42 16.21
CA ALA A 188 -8.15 -34.48 15.35
C ALA A 188 -7.56 -35.16 14.09
N GLY A 189 -7.40 -36.48 14.08
CA GLY A 189 -6.81 -37.23 12.97
C GLY A 189 -7.72 -37.55 11.80
N THR A 190 -9.04 -37.45 11.98
CA THR A 190 -9.99 -37.90 10.95
C THR A 190 -10.36 -36.82 9.93
N ALA A 191 -10.21 -35.53 10.25
CA ALA A 191 -10.54 -34.43 9.33
C ALA A 191 -9.50 -34.22 8.22
N THR A 192 -8.22 -34.47 8.50
CA THR A 192 -7.13 -34.28 7.50
C THR A 192 -6.96 -35.47 6.57
N GLY A 193 -7.33 -36.70 7.00
CA GLY A 193 -7.23 -37.92 6.19
C GLY A 193 -8.25 -37.97 5.04
N VAL A 194 -9.44 -37.40 5.23
CA VAL A 194 -10.52 -37.42 4.22
C VAL A 194 -10.23 -36.43 3.08
N THR A 195 -9.63 -35.29 3.34
CA THR A 195 -9.28 -34.29 2.32
C THR A 195 -8.16 -34.77 1.40
N VAL A 196 -7.14 -35.47 1.94
CA VAL A 196 -6.05 -36.03 1.13
C VAL A 196 -6.52 -37.21 0.28
N TYR A 197 -7.42 -38.05 0.80
CA TYR A 197 -7.96 -39.19 0.05
C TYR A 197 -8.86 -38.75 -1.11
N ARG A 198 -9.67 -37.69 -0.94
CA ARG A 198 -10.52 -37.14 -2.04
C ARG A 198 -9.67 -36.50 -3.15
N ARG A 199 -8.58 -35.79 -2.83
CA ARG A 199 -7.67 -35.23 -3.84
C ARG A 199 -6.94 -36.29 -4.66
N LYS A 200 -6.57 -37.44 -4.04
CA LYS A 200 -5.89 -38.53 -4.74
C LYS A 200 -6.82 -39.27 -5.68
N LYS A 201 -8.12 -39.38 -5.35
CA LYS A 201 -9.10 -40.03 -6.21
C LYS A 201 -9.51 -39.19 -7.43
N SER A 202 -9.55 -37.85 -7.28
CA SER A 202 -9.80 -36.92 -8.38
C SER A 202 -8.68 -36.95 -9.44
N LYS A 203 -7.41 -36.98 -9.02
CA LYS A 203 -6.28 -37.08 -9.95
C LYS A 203 -6.16 -38.43 -10.69
N MET A 204 -6.67 -39.52 -10.09
CA MET A 204 -6.68 -40.83 -10.76
C MET A 204 -7.79 -40.97 -11.82
N THR A 205 -8.90 -40.24 -11.69
CA THR A 205 -9.99 -40.29 -12.68
C THR A 205 -9.69 -39.42 -13.90
N ASP A 206 -8.94 -38.32 -13.76
CA ASP A 206 -8.55 -37.50 -14.89
C ASP A 206 -7.48 -38.17 -15.77
N ASN A 207 -6.53 -38.91 -15.17
CA ASN A 207 -5.51 -39.63 -15.94
C ASN A 207 -6.06 -40.87 -16.71
N LYS A 208 -7.27 -41.35 -16.34
CA LYS A 208 -7.87 -42.51 -17.04
C LYS A 208 -8.72 -42.10 -18.25
N LYS A 209 -9.13 -40.81 -18.31
CA LYS A 209 -9.86 -40.28 -19.47
C LYS A 209 -8.98 -39.88 -20.64
N GLU A 210 -7.71 -39.48 -20.37
CA GLU A 210 -6.76 -39.11 -21.43
C GLU A 210 -6.16 -40.34 -22.18
N THR A 211 -6.30 -41.55 -21.65
CA THR A 211 -5.77 -42.79 -22.29
C THR A 211 -6.78 -43.54 -23.14
N GLU A 212 -8.07 -43.14 -23.14
CA GLU A 212 -9.09 -43.79 -23.96
C GLU A 212 -9.48 -43.00 -25.24
N GLU A 213 -8.88 -41.81 -25.48
CA GLU A 213 -9.07 -40.99 -26.69
C GLU A 213 -7.84 -40.92 -27.63
N LYS A 214 -6.97 -41.93 -27.59
CA LYS A 214 -5.90 -42.06 -28.58
C LYS A 214 -5.95 -43.39 -29.31
#